data_da90918a4796bf463c6fe80fabe54e28
#
_entry.id   da90918a4796bf463c6fe80fabe54e28
#
_cell.length_a   1.000
_cell.length_b   1.000
_cell.length_c   1.000
_cell.angle_alpha   90.00
_cell.angle_beta   90.00
_cell.angle_gamma   90.00
#
_symmetry.space_group_name_H-M   'P 1'
#
loop_
_entity.id
_entity.type
_entity.pdbx_description
1 polymer ?
#
loop_
_entity_poly.entity_id
_entity_poly.type
_entity_poly.pdbx_seq_one_letter_code
_entity_poly.pdbx_strand_id
1 'polypeptide(L)'
;SGVALGEFFTEHTENVPVNSNEKGEFTYYVSRKKREFVFDENTFKGRLNKFFAFVKDKYYDKRIIIATPLHRAYAYFGGDNIQQNELYSNRTGEYLESYVEAIRKAADIWSVELIDLYRESGLFPLLDKSAAKYFNNEKTDRLHPNADGHERIADAVLRRI
;
A
#
# COMPACT_ATOMS: atom_id res chain seq x y z
N SER A 1 -17.17 -2.41 2.27
CA SER A 1 -16.55 -3.35 3.23
C SER A 1 -15.12 -2.88 3.51
N GLY A 2 -14.76 -2.69 4.77
CA GLY A 2 -13.41 -2.33 5.20
C GLY A 2 -12.67 -3.58 5.68
N VAL A 3 -11.35 -3.60 5.49
CA VAL A 3 -10.45 -4.58 6.07
C VAL A 3 -9.61 -3.85 7.10
N ALA A 4 -9.47 -4.41 8.31
CA ALA A 4 -8.62 -3.81 9.35
C ALA A 4 -7.17 -3.68 8.87
N LEU A 5 -6.48 -2.61 9.27
CA LEU A 5 -5.09 -2.37 8.84
C LEU A 5 -4.14 -3.45 9.35
N GLY A 6 -4.25 -3.84 10.63
CA GLY A 6 -3.33 -4.77 11.28
C GLY A 6 -1.93 -4.21 11.45
N GLU A 7 -0.96 -5.12 11.65
CA GLU A 7 0.44 -4.79 11.85
C GLU A 7 1.35 -5.52 10.87
N PHE A 8 2.49 -4.91 10.49
CA PHE A 8 3.50 -5.56 9.66
C PHE A 8 4.35 -6.54 10.46
N PHE A 9 4.56 -6.26 11.74
CA PHE A 9 5.43 -7.04 12.61
C PHE A 9 4.81 -7.25 13.98
N THR A 10 5.09 -8.39 14.57
CA THR A 10 5.12 -8.57 16.02
C THR A 10 6.52 -8.37 16.55
N GLU A 11 6.67 -8.08 17.83
CA GLU A 11 7.96 -7.89 18.49
C GLU A 11 8.06 -8.73 19.75
N HIS A 12 9.18 -9.41 19.94
CA HIS A 12 9.51 -10.13 21.16
C HIS A 12 10.99 -9.95 21.49
N THR A 13 11.41 -10.44 22.65
CA THR A 13 12.81 -10.39 23.09
C THR A 13 13.39 -11.79 23.07
N GLU A 14 14.59 -11.94 22.50
CA GLU A 14 15.33 -13.19 22.52
C GLU A 14 16.81 -12.95 22.84
N ASN A 15 17.49 -13.98 23.32
CA ASN A 15 18.92 -13.96 23.53
C ASN A 15 19.65 -14.37 22.25
N VAL A 16 20.50 -13.48 21.76
CA VAL A 16 21.29 -13.70 20.55
C VAL A 16 22.78 -13.84 20.89
N PRO A 17 23.48 -14.77 20.25
CA PRO A 17 24.91 -14.93 20.47
C PRO A 17 25.66 -13.74 19.85
N VAL A 18 26.65 -13.21 20.57
CA VAL A 18 27.49 -12.09 20.12
C VAL A 18 28.97 -12.42 20.15
N ASN A 19 29.33 -13.61 20.63
CA ASN A 19 30.70 -14.10 20.63
C ASN A 19 30.74 -15.63 20.51
N SER A 20 31.87 -16.14 19.99
CA SER A 20 32.16 -17.58 19.92
C SER A 20 33.63 -17.82 20.35
N ASN A 21 33.92 -19.05 20.80
CA ASN A 21 35.29 -19.50 21.06
C ASN A 21 35.97 -20.01 19.76
N GLU A 22 37.21 -20.44 19.87
CA GLU A 22 38.01 -20.96 18.74
C GLU A 22 37.41 -22.23 18.08
N LYS A 23 36.52 -22.93 18.79
CA LYS A 23 35.78 -24.12 18.27
C LYS A 23 34.46 -23.73 17.59
N GLY A 24 34.11 -22.46 17.53
CA GLY A 24 32.85 -21.97 16.98
C GLY A 24 31.64 -22.11 17.93
N GLU A 25 31.84 -22.47 19.18
CA GLU A 25 30.78 -22.56 20.21
C GLU A 25 30.43 -21.13 20.70
N PHE A 26 29.13 -20.83 20.76
CA PHE A 26 28.68 -19.52 21.27
C PHE A 26 28.92 -19.42 22.79
N THR A 27 29.61 -18.36 23.21
CA THR A 27 30.07 -18.15 24.60
C THR A 27 29.42 -16.98 25.30
N TYR A 28 28.84 -16.06 24.57
CA TYR A 28 28.22 -14.88 25.15
C TYR A 28 26.93 -14.50 24.39
N TYR A 29 25.89 -14.17 25.15
CA TYR A 29 24.57 -13.82 24.62
C TYR A 29 24.12 -12.47 25.19
N VAL A 30 23.41 -11.71 24.39
CA VAL A 30 22.74 -10.48 24.81
C VAL A 30 21.27 -10.53 24.45
N SER A 31 20.46 -9.90 25.27
CA SER A 31 19.01 -9.77 25.02
C SER A 31 18.77 -8.71 23.96
N ARG A 32 18.03 -9.04 22.90
CA ARG A 32 17.67 -8.16 21.78
C ARG A 32 16.21 -8.27 21.47
N LYS A 33 15.60 -7.13 21.08
CA LYS A 33 14.29 -7.14 20.46
C LYS A 33 14.38 -7.67 19.03
N LYS A 34 13.48 -8.59 18.71
CA LYS A 34 13.33 -9.17 17.37
C LYS A 34 11.93 -8.92 16.85
N ARG A 35 11.84 -8.61 15.57
CA ARG A 35 10.56 -8.54 14.86
C ARG A 35 10.34 -9.78 14.03
N GLU A 36 9.08 -10.19 13.94
CA GLU A 36 8.63 -11.23 13.03
C GLU A 36 7.51 -10.69 12.15
N PHE A 37 7.55 -11.05 10.87
CA PHE A 37 6.50 -10.65 9.93
C PHE A 37 5.15 -11.25 10.32
N VAL A 38 4.11 -10.43 10.27
CA VAL A 38 2.71 -10.87 10.42
C VAL A 38 2.15 -11.19 9.03
N PHE A 39 1.63 -12.42 8.86
CA PHE A 39 1.00 -12.87 7.61
C PHE A 39 -0.51 -13.11 7.79
N ASP A 40 -1.17 -12.31 8.61
CA ASP A 40 -2.61 -12.42 8.87
C ASP A 40 -3.43 -11.98 7.65
N GLU A 41 -4.11 -12.93 7.01
CA GLU A 41 -4.96 -12.68 5.84
C GLU A 41 -6.22 -11.87 6.14
N ASN A 42 -6.57 -11.68 7.41
CA ASN A 42 -7.72 -10.86 7.82
C ASN A 42 -7.36 -9.37 7.94
N THR A 43 -6.08 -9.03 7.83
CA THR A 43 -5.60 -7.64 7.89
C THR A 43 -4.94 -7.20 6.59
N PHE A 44 -4.98 -5.88 6.32
CA PHE A 44 -4.40 -5.33 5.09
C PHE A 44 -2.88 -5.46 5.06
N LYS A 45 -2.19 -5.10 6.16
CA LYS A 45 -0.73 -5.20 6.25
C LYS A 45 -0.25 -6.65 6.22
N GLY A 46 -1.00 -7.57 6.85
CA GLY A 46 -0.71 -9.01 6.77
C GLY A 46 -0.83 -9.56 5.35
N ARG A 47 -1.85 -9.14 4.59
CA ARG A 47 -1.99 -9.46 3.16
C ARG A 47 -0.85 -8.90 2.31
N LEU A 48 -0.42 -7.65 2.57
CA LEU A 48 0.73 -7.06 1.89
C LEU A 48 2.00 -7.87 2.14
N ASN A 49 2.27 -8.26 3.39
CA ASN A 49 3.40 -9.12 3.72
C ASN A 49 3.35 -10.45 2.96
N LYS A 50 2.18 -11.11 2.94
CA LYS A 50 2.01 -12.38 2.22
C LYS A 50 2.23 -12.22 0.72
N PHE A 51 1.66 -11.17 0.13
CA PHE A 51 1.82 -10.84 -1.29
C PHE A 51 3.29 -10.60 -1.65
N PHE A 52 3.98 -9.73 -0.91
CA PHE A 52 5.38 -9.42 -1.21
C PHE A 52 6.33 -10.58 -0.96
N ALA A 53 6.11 -11.36 0.11
CA ALA A 53 6.88 -12.58 0.34
C ALA A 53 6.78 -13.53 -0.87
N PHE A 54 5.55 -13.77 -1.35
CA PHE A 54 5.33 -14.61 -2.53
C PHE A 54 5.97 -14.05 -3.80
N VAL A 55 5.75 -12.76 -4.10
CA VAL A 55 6.25 -12.14 -5.34
C VAL A 55 7.78 -12.07 -5.34
N LYS A 56 8.39 -11.71 -4.21
CA LYS A 56 9.85 -11.64 -4.08
C LYS A 56 10.52 -13.01 -4.14
N ASP A 57 9.88 -14.06 -3.63
CA ASP A 57 10.37 -15.42 -3.74
C ASP A 57 10.26 -15.93 -5.19
N LYS A 58 9.08 -15.79 -5.79
CA LYS A 58 8.80 -16.29 -7.14
C LYS A 58 9.57 -15.55 -8.25
N TYR A 59 9.76 -14.25 -8.09
CA TYR A 59 10.38 -13.36 -9.08
C TYR A 59 11.63 -12.67 -8.50
N TYR A 60 12.44 -13.43 -7.79
CA TYR A 60 13.61 -12.92 -7.04
C TYR A 60 14.63 -12.17 -7.92
N ASP A 61 14.70 -12.50 -9.23
CA ASP A 61 15.59 -11.92 -10.21
C ASP A 61 14.94 -10.83 -11.09
N LYS A 62 13.67 -10.48 -10.84
CA LYS A 62 12.94 -9.48 -11.62
C LYS A 62 12.82 -8.15 -10.89
N ARG A 63 12.78 -7.07 -11.67
CA ARG A 63 12.36 -5.76 -11.19
C ARG A 63 10.88 -5.81 -10.85
N ILE A 64 10.52 -5.45 -9.62
CA ILE A 64 9.16 -5.40 -9.14
C ILE A 64 8.81 -3.95 -8.86
N ILE A 65 7.73 -3.47 -9.48
CA ILE A 65 7.21 -2.13 -9.29
C ILE A 65 5.76 -2.24 -8.86
N ILE A 66 5.37 -1.50 -7.83
CA ILE A 66 3.97 -1.37 -7.41
C ILE A 66 3.52 0.08 -7.53
N ALA A 67 2.22 0.30 -7.59
CA ALA A 67 1.64 1.64 -7.57
C ALA A 67 0.67 1.78 -6.41
N THR A 68 0.62 2.99 -5.83
CA THR A 68 -0.49 3.34 -4.92
C THR A 68 -1.77 3.53 -5.70
N PRO A 69 -2.96 3.39 -5.06
CA PRO A 69 -4.21 3.85 -5.67
C PRO A 69 -4.18 5.36 -5.91
N LEU A 70 -5.11 5.84 -6.72
CA LEU A 70 -5.38 7.27 -6.92
C LEU A 70 -6.23 7.83 -5.79
N HIS A 71 -6.29 9.16 -5.68
CA HIS A 71 -7.38 9.84 -5.00
C HIS A 71 -8.73 9.46 -5.61
N ARG A 72 -9.75 9.37 -4.79
CA ARG A 72 -11.09 9.01 -5.23
C ARG A 72 -12.15 9.93 -4.63
N ALA A 73 -13.20 10.17 -5.39
CA ALA A 73 -14.36 10.88 -4.89
C ALA A 73 -15.64 10.06 -5.14
N TYR A 74 -16.78 10.72 -4.97
CA TYR A 74 -18.10 10.10 -5.09
C TYR A 74 -18.29 9.40 -6.44
N ALA A 75 -18.89 8.21 -6.41
CA ALA A 75 -19.36 7.50 -7.59
C ALA A 75 -20.70 6.80 -7.32
N TYR A 76 -21.57 6.81 -8.34
CA TYR A 76 -22.89 6.18 -8.31
C TYR A 76 -23.08 5.34 -9.57
N PHE A 77 -23.26 4.05 -9.38
CA PHE A 77 -23.39 3.07 -10.46
C PHE A 77 -24.79 2.42 -10.54
N GLY A 78 -25.80 3.07 -9.94
CA GLY A 78 -27.16 2.60 -9.91
C GLY A 78 -27.50 1.76 -8.67
N GLY A 79 -28.80 1.69 -8.32
CA GLY A 79 -29.29 0.95 -7.17
C GLY A 79 -28.60 1.32 -5.87
N ASP A 80 -28.14 0.32 -5.13
CA ASP A 80 -27.44 0.51 -3.85
C ASP A 80 -25.91 0.67 -4.01
N ASN A 81 -25.40 0.80 -5.24
CA ASN A 81 -23.96 0.93 -5.51
C ASN A 81 -23.52 2.39 -5.48
N ILE A 82 -23.47 2.93 -4.27
CA ILE A 82 -22.95 4.27 -3.97
C ILE A 82 -21.57 4.12 -3.35
N GLN A 83 -20.59 4.79 -3.94
CA GLN A 83 -19.22 4.89 -3.44
C GLN A 83 -18.99 6.28 -2.87
N GLN A 84 -18.85 6.40 -1.57
CA GLN A 84 -18.53 7.68 -0.92
C GLN A 84 -17.11 8.13 -1.27
N ASN A 85 -16.85 9.44 -1.15
CA ASN A 85 -15.52 9.99 -1.34
C ASN A 85 -14.57 9.57 -0.20
N GLU A 86 -13.28 9.80 -0.39
CA GLU A 86 -12.23 9.36 0.54
C GLU A 86 -12.20 10.10 1.88
N LEU A 87 -12.98 11.17 2.04
CA LEU A 87 -13.13 11.87 3.32
C LEU A 87 -14.03 11.11 4.30
N TYR A 88 -14.74 10.08 3.84
CA TYR A 88 -15.49 9.16 4.69
C TYR A 88 -14.64 7.95 5.05
N SER A 89 -14.60 7.62 6.33
CA SER A 89 -13.99 6.37 6.78
C SER A 89 -14.78 5.15 6.28
N ASN A 90 -14.11 4.03 6.19
CA ASN A 90 -14.74 2.75 5.92
C ASN A 90 -15.40 2.17 7.20
N ARG A 91 -15.90 0.92 7.12
CA ARG A 91 -16.57 0.25 8.26
C ARG A 91 -15.65 -0.06 9.44
N THR A 92 -14.35 -0.08 9.23
CA THR A 92 -13.35 -0.28 10.30
C THR A 92 -12.83 1.03 10.88
N GLY A 93 -13.38 2.17 10.44
CA GLY A 93 -12.99 3.51 10.90
C GLY A 93 -11.76 4.09 10.19
N GLU A 94 -11.24 3.39 9.16
CA GLU A 94 -10.02 3.78 8.44
C GLU A 94 -10.33 4.62 7.20
N TYR A 95 -9.49 5.59 6.91
CA TYR A 95 -9.53 6.38 5.69
C TYR A 95 -8.66 5.77 4.59
N LEU A 96 -8.89 6.16 3.33
CA LEU A 96 -8.10 5.67 2.20
C LEU A 96 -6.60 5.91 2.39
N GLU A 97 -6.23 7.08 2.90
CA GLU A 97 -4.81 7.43 3.12
C GLU A 97 -4.08 6.46 4.04
N SER A 98 -4.76 5.88 5.06
CA SER A 98 -4.16 4.86 5.94
C SER A 98 -3.71 3.63 5.16
N TYR A 99 -4.46 3.23 4.14
CA TYR A 99 -4.09 2.11 3.25
C TYR A 99 -2.98 2.50 2.28
N VAL A 100 -2.99 3.74 1.78
CA VAL A 100 -1.90 4.28 0.94
C VAL A 100 -0.59 4.30 1.72
N GLU A 101 -0.59 4.79 2.96
CA GLU A 101 0.59 4.78 3.84
C GLU A 101 1.07 3.35 4.13
N ALA A 102 0.16 2.40 4.29
CA ALA A 102 0.54 1.00 4.45
C ALA A 102 1.24 0.44 3.20
N ILE A 103 0.78 0.80 1.98
CA ILE A 103 1.44 0.40 0.72
C ILE A 103 2.84 1.02 0.62
N ARG A 104 2.99 2.32 0.90
CA ARG A 104 4.31 3.00 0.95
C ARG A 104 5.26 2.28 1.89
N LYS A 105 4.80 2.02 3.12
CA LYS A 105 5.59 1.33 4.14
C LYS A 105 5.95 -0.10 3.74
N ALA A 106 5.04 -0.82 3.11
CA ALA A 106 5.30 -2.17 2.62
C ALA A 106 6.38 -2.17 1.52
N ALA A 107 6.34 -1.19 0.59
CA ALA A 107 7.36 -1.03 -0.44
C ALA A 107 8.76 -0.85 0.16
N ASP A 108 8.88 0.00 1.20
CA ASP A 108 10.14 0.19 1.94
C ASP A 108 10.60 -1.10 2.63
N ILE A 109 9.69 -1.77 3.37
CA ILE A 109 10.00 -3.00 4.11
C ILE A 109 10.52 -4.10 3.19
N TRP A 110 9.86 -4.28 2.03
CA TRP A 110 10.14 -5.36 1.09
C TRP A 110 11.14 -4.98 -0.01
N SER A 111 11.69 -3.74 0.02
CA SER A 111 12.61 -3.22 -1.01
C SER A 111 12.03 -3.38 -2.41
N VAL A 112 10.85 -2.79 -2.63
CA VAL A 112 10.13 -2.78 -3.90
C VAL A 112 9.98 -1.34 -4.38
N GLU A 113 10.17 -1.11 -5.67
CA GLU A 113 9.98 0.21 -6.26
C GLU A 113 8.52 0.65 -6.20
N LEU A 114 8.28 1.91 -5.87
CA LEU A 114 6.94 2.49 -5.74
C LEU A 114 6.71 3.61 -6.74
N ILE A 115 5.59 3.53 -7.45
CA ILE A 115 5.01 4.65 -8.19
C ILE A 115 3.87 5.21 -7.34
N ASP A 116 4.10 6.36 -6.74
CA ASP A 116 3.14 6.97 -5.81
C ASP A 116 2.08 7.78 -6.58
N LEU A 117 1.14 7.10 -7.22
CA LEU A 117 0.08 7.75 -7.98
C LEU A 117 -0.84 8.63 -7.13
N TYR A 118 -1.03 8.29 -5.86
CA TYR A 118 -1.79 9.10 -4.91
C TYR A 118 -1.21 10.52 -4.81
N ARG A 119 0.10 10.64 -4.74
CA ARG A 119 0.82 11.93 -4.63
C ARG A 119 1.19 12.53 -5.97
N GLU A 120 1.59 11.70 -6.96
CA GLU A 120 2.34 12.15 -8.14
C GLU A 120 1.49 12.25 -9.42
N SER A 121 0.28 11.67 -9.45
CA SER A 121 -0.60 11.74 -10.62
C SER A 121 -1.14 13.15 -10.90
N GLY A 122 -1.27 13.98 -9.86
CA GLY A 122 -1.93 15.28 -9.94
C GLY A 122 -3.45 15.17 -10.14
N LEU A 123 -4.04 13.99 -10.00
CA LEU A 123 -5.48 13.75 -10.09
C LEU A 123 -6.12 13.93 -8.71
N PHE A 124 -7.01 14.93 -8.59
CA PHE A 124 -7.67 15.23 -7.32
C PHE A 124 -9.18 15.43 -7.51
N PRO A 125 -9.98 14.35 -7.55
CA PRO A 125 -11.40 14.39 -7.93
C PRO A 125 -12.34 15.06 -6.92
N LEU A 126 -11.84 15.42 -5.75
CA LEU A 126 -12.60 16.19 -4.76
C LEU A 126 -12.87 17.62 -5.21
N LEU A 127 -12.06 18.16 -6.15
CA LEU A 127 -12.28 19.46 -6.76
C LEU A 127 -13.07 19.32 -8.06
N ASP A 128 -14.14 20.09 -8.23
CA ASP A 128 -15.05 20.02 -9.40
C ASP A 128 -14.33 20.19 -10.73
N LYS A 129 -13.42 21.15 -10.85
CA LYS A 129 -12.65 21.37 -12.09
C LYS A 129 -11.75 20.19 -12.43
N SER A 130 -11.15 19.55 -11.44
CA SER A 130 -10.35 18.34 -11.65
C SER A 130 -11.23 17.15 -12.03
N ALA A 131 -12.38 17.00 -11.37
CA ALA A 131 -13.35 15.96 -11.70
C ALA A 131 -13.88 16.10 -13.12
N ALA A 132 -14.29 17.31 -13.54
CA ALA A 132 -14.80 17.59 -14.88
C ALA A 132 -13.76 17.33 -15.98
N LYS A 133 -12.48 17.61 -15.70
CA LYS A 133 -11.39 17.46 -16.69
C LYS A 133 -10.89 16.02 -16.82
N TYR A 134 -10.74 15.29 -15.71
CA TYR A 134 -9.95 14.06 -15.67
C TYR A 134 -10.73 12.80 -15.31
N PHE A 135 -12.01 12.93 -14.95
CA PHE A 135 -12.82 11.80 -14.52
C PHE A 135 -14.00 11.57 -15.46
N ASN A 136 -14.55 10.39 -15.39
CA ASN A 136 -15.55 9.92 -16.35
C ASN A 136 -16.83 10.75 -16.32
N ASN A 137 -17.28 11.16 -15.12
CA ASN A 137 -18.42 12.06 -14.96
C ASN A 137 -18.31 12.83 -13.62
N GLU A 138 -18.27 14.16 -13.70
CA GLU A 138 -18.14 15.03 -12.53
C GLU A 138 -19.29 14.93 -11.51
N LYS A 139 -20.46 14.41 -11.91
CA LYS A 139 -21.62 14.29 -11.05
C LYS A 139 -21.83 12.89 -10.51
N THR A 140 -21.51 11.87 -11.32
CA THR A 140 -21.86 10.48 -11.01
C THR A 140 -20.67 9.53 -10.95
N ASP A 141 -19.50 9.91 -11.47
CA ASP A 141 -18.33 9.03 -11.48
C ASP A 141 -17.02 9.83 -11.38
N ARG A 142 -16.67 10.17 -10.16
CA ARG A 142 -15.37 10.78 -9.81
C ARG A 142 -14.36 9.73 -9.29
N LEU A 143 -14.59 8.46 -9.63
CA LEU A 143 -13.72 7.34 -9.27
C LEU A 143 -12.88 6.88 -10.46
N HIS A 144 -13.47 6.78 -11.63
CA HIS A 144 -12.80 6.30 -12.82
C HIS A 144 -12.25 7.47 -13.65
N PRO A 145 -10.93 7.53 -13.89
CA PRO A 145 -10.34 8.50 -14.81
C PRO A 145 -10.87 8.31 -16.22
N ASN A 146 -11.04 9.42 -16.94
CA ASN A 146 -11.29 9.43 -18.39
C ASN A 146 -9.96 9.37 -19.17
N ALA A 147 -9.99 9.59 -20.49
CA ALA A 147 -8.80 9.55 -21.35
C ALA A 147 -7.69 10.52 -20.88
N ASP A 148 -8.04 11.77 -20.56
CA ASP A 148 -7.08 12.77 -20.06
C ASP A 148 -6.52 12.37 -18.68
N GLY A 149 -7.34 11.74 -17.84
CA GLY A 149 -6.90 11.18 -16.55
C GLY A 149 -5.94 10.00 -16.72
N HIS A 150 -6.21 9.11 -17.67
CA HIS A 150 -5.29 8.02 -18.00
C HIS A 150 -3.97 8.50 -18.59
N GLU A 151 -3.96 9.56 -19.40
CA GLU A 151 -2.73 10.20 -19.87
C GLU A 151 -1.87 10.69 -18.69
N ARG A 152 -2.50 11.34 -17.69
CA ARG A 152 -1.81 11.75 -16.45
C ARG A 152 -1.19 10.57 -15.69
N ILE A 153 -1.90 9.45 -15.62
CA ILE A 153 -1.38 8.24 -15.00
C ILE A 153 -0.18 7.70 -15.78
N ALA A 154 -0.32 7.62 -17.11
CA ALA A 154 0.76 7.17 -18.00
C ALA A 154 2.02 8.03 -17.83
N ASP A 155 1.88 9.36 -17.81
CA ASP A 155 2.99 10.27 -17.58
C ASP A 155 3.67 10.06 -16.22
N ALA A 156 2.90 9.82 -15.17
CA ALA A 156 3.45 9.52 -13.85
C ALA A 156 4.24 8.19 -13.83
N VAL A 157 3.74 7.18 -14.53
CA VAL A 157 4.42 5.87 -14.68
C VAL A 157 5.70 6.01 -15.50
N LEU A 158 5.62 6.67 -16.69
CA LEU A 158 6.75 6.81 -17.61
C LEU A 158 7.93 7.57 -17.02
N ARG A 159 7.69 8.45 -16.04
CA ARG A 159 8.78 9.13 -15.32
C ARG A 159 9.58 8.21 -14.38
N ARG A 160 9.08 7.00 -14.12
CA ARG A 160 9.66 6.04 -13.15
C ARG A 160 10.23 4.78 -13.78
N ILE A 161 9.87 4.48 -15.01
CA ILE A 161 10.37 3.30 -15.74
C ILE A 161 11.32 3.71 -16.85
#